data_39e50ed6fac8c97163c9a582f3d517d2
#
_entry.id   39e50ed6fac8c97163c9a582f3d517d2
#
_cell.length_a   1.000
_cell.length_b   1.000
_cell.length_c   1.000
_cell.angle_alpha   90.00
_cell.angle_beta   90.00
_cell.angle_gamma   90.00
#
_symmetry.space_group_name_H-M   'P 1'
#
loop_
_entity.id
_entity.type
_entity.pdbx_description
1 polymer ?
#
loop_
_entity_poly.entity_id
_entity_poly.type
_entity_poly.pdbx_seq_one_letter_code
_entity_poly.pdbx_strand_id
1 'polypeptide(L)'
;VVLDADLSGSTRTSIFAKEFPERFFNFGVAEQNMMATAAGLASCGKVVFVSTFAMFASGRAWDQVRNTVSYNNFDIKIVATHAGITVGPDGSSHQALEDIALMRVIPNMNIIVPCDGPQTRDAIRAAANTNGPFYVRLGRPKVATIENKPEFKLGRAQVLTEGNDLTIIACGIMVGEALV
;
A
#
# COMPACT_ATOMS: atom_id res chain seq x y z
N VAL A 1 3.64 -0.51 -15.13
CA VAL A 1 5.06 -0.50 -14.75
C VAL A 1 5.21 -0.55 -13.25
N VAL A 2 6.35 -1.05 -12.75
CA VAL A 2 6.64 -1.16 -11.31
C VAL A 2 7.94 -0.45 -11.00
N LEU A 3 7.93 0.39 -9.98
CA LEU A 3 9.08 1.14 -9.48
C LEU A 3 9.40 0.72 -8.05
N ASP A 4 10.68 0.61 -7.70
CA ASP A 4 11.14 0.21 -6.37
C ASP A 4 12.35 1.04 -5.94
N ALA A 5 12.48 1.30 -4.64
CA ALA A 5 13.55 2.09 -4.06
C ALA A 5 14.61 1.21 -3.36
N ASP A 6 15.21 0.28 -4.11
CA ASP A 6 16.26 -0.64 -3.67
C ASP A 6 15.83 -1.64 -2.58
N LEU A 7 14.54 -1.95 -2.52
CA LEU A 7 13.96 -2.87 -1.54
C LEU A 7 13.24 -4.06 -2.19
N SER A 8 13.50 -4.33 -3.47
CA SER A 8 12.75 -5.30 -4.29
C SER A 8 12.70 -6.73 -3.72
N GLY A 9 13.73 -7.13 -2.98
CA GLY A 9 13.73 -8.40 -2.25
C GLY A 9 12.74 -8.44 -1.09
N SER A 10 12.63 -7.34 -0.35
CA SER A 10 11.74 -7.20 0.81
C SER A 10 10.29 -6.93 0.41
N THR A 11 10.07 -6.07 -0.58
CA THR A 11 8.76 -5.73 -1.13
C THR A 11 8.19 -6.82 -2.03
N ARG A 12 9.02 -7.77 -2.46
CA ARG A 12 8.72 -8.84 -3.44
C ARG A 12 8.49 -8.34 -4.86
N THR A 13 8.76 -7.11 -5.17
CA THR A 13 8.72 -6.58 -6.54
C THR A 13 9.76 -7.24 -7.45
N SER A 14 10.81 -7.86 -6.88
CA SER A 14 11.76 -8.70 -7.61
C SER A 14 11.11 -9.86 -8.39
N ILE A 15 9.93 -10.32 -7.98
CA ILE A 15 9.17 -11.34 -8.72
C ILE A 15 8.68 -10.74 -10.03
N PHE A 16 8.12 -9.53 -9.99
CA PHE A 16 7.69 -8.81 -11.19
C PHE A 16 8.89 -8.47 -12.08
N ALA A 17 10.00 -8.06 -11.49
CA ALA A 17 11.23 -7.72 -12.22
C ALA A 17 11.77 -8.90 -13.05
N LYS A 18 11.64 -10.14 -12.56
CA LYS A 18 12.04 -11.36 -13.28
C LYS A 18 11.15 -11.66 -14.47
N GLU A 19 9.85 -11.47 -14.32
CA GLU A 19 8.85 -11.75 -15.38
C GLU A 19 8.78 -10.64 -16.43
N PHE A 20 8.96 -9.38 -16.01
CA PHE A 20 8.80 -8.20 -16.86
C PHE A 20 9.92 -7.20 -16.64
N PRO A 21 11.19 -7.54 -16.98
CA PRO A 21 12.35 -6.70 -16.69
C PRO A 21 12.27 -5.34 -17.38
N GLU A 22 11.66 -5.24 -18.55
CA GLU A 22 11.49 -3.99 -19.29
C GLU A 22 10.41 -3.06 -18.70
N ARG A 23 9.67 -3.52 -17.69
CA ARG A 23 8.63 -2.75 -16.98
C ARG A 23 8.96 -2.52 -15.51
N PHE A 24 10.17 -2.89 -15.10
CA PHE A 24 10.64 -2.73 -13.73
C PHE A 24 11.80 -1.75 -13.68
N PHE A 25 11.75 -0.80 -12.74
CA PHE A 25 12.78 0.22 -12.57
C PHE A 25 13.19 0.33 -11.10
N ASN A 26 14.46 0.14 -10.81
CA ASN A 26 15.02 0.37 -9.48
C ASN A 26 15.65 1.77 -9.44
N PHE A 27 15.22 2.59 -8.47
CA PHE A 27 15.65 3.97 -8.30
C PHE A 27 16.78 4.14 -7.27
N GLY A 28 17.22 3.05 -6.63
CA GLY A 28 18.07 3.17 -5.45
C GLY A 28 17.30 3.78 -4.27
N VAL A 29 17.99 4.18 -3.21
CA VAL A 29 17.38 4.82 -2.03
C VAL A 29 17.03 6.28 -2.35
N ALA A 30 16.07 6.49 -3.25
CA ALA A 30 15.69 7.80 -3.76
C ALA A 30 14.16 7.91 -3.97
N GLU A 31 13.39 7.77 -2.89
CA GLU A 31 11.93 7.66 -2.93
C GLU A 31 11.26 8.92 -3.50
N GLN A 32 11.81 10.09 -3.27
CA GLN A 32 11.30 11.35 -3.84
C GLN A 32 11.42 11.34 -5.38
N ASN A 33 12.60 10.94 -5.90
CA ASN A 33 12.81 10.81 -7.33
C ASN A 33 11.89 9.73 -7.95
N MET A 34 11.77 8.60 -7.27
CA MET A 34 10.87 7.52 -7.69
C MET A 34 9.42 7.99 -7.80
N MET A 35 8.89 8.72 -6.81
CA MET A 35 7.53 9.25 -6.82
C MET A 35 7.33 10.31 -7.92
N ALA A 36 8.29 11.20 -8.12
CA ALA A 36 8.22 12.20 -9.18
C ALA A 36 8.25 11.55 -10.57
N THR A 37 9.09 10.54 -10.76
CA THR A 37 9.15 9.78 -12.01
C THR A 37 7.87 8.97 -12.24
N ALA A 38 7.30 8.39 -11.18
CA ALA A 38 6.00 7.71 -11.25
C ALA A 38 4.91 8.63 -11.80
N ALA A 39 4.87 9.88 -11.33
CA ALA A 39 3.93 10.87 -11.84
C ALA A 39 4.16 11.21 -13.32
N GLY A 40 5.41 11.34 -13.74
CA GLY A 40 5.75 11.52 -15.16
C GLY A 40 5.29 10.34 -16.03
N LEU A 41 5.48 9.11 -15.57
CA LEU A 41 5.00 7.92 -16.28
C LEU A 41 3.45 7.85 -16.32
N ALA A 42 2.79 8.21 -15.24
CA ALA A 42 1.34 8.24 -15.16
C ALA A 42 0.75 9.33 -16.07
N SER A 43 1.40 10.49 -16.19
CA SER A 43 0.99 11.56 -17.12
C SER A 43 1.07 11.13 -18.58
N CYS A 44 1.89 10.11 -18.90
CA CYS A 44 1.94 9.44 -20.20
C CYS A 44 0.95 8.27 -20.34
N GLY A 45 -0.05 8.17 -19.46
CA GLY A 45 -1.10 7.15 -19.52
C GLY A 45 -0.69 5.77 -19.02
N LYS A 46 0.37 5.66 -18.21
CA LYS A 46 0.77 4.37 -17.61
C LYS A 46 0.10 4.18 -16.26
N VAL A 47 -0.37 2.96 -15.99
CA VAL A 47 -0.68 2.51 -14.63
C VAL A 47 0.64 2.22 -13.93
N VAL A 48 0.93 2.93 -12.84
CA VAL A 48 2.23 2.86 -12.17
C VAL A 48 2.07 2.31 -10.76
N PHE A 49 2.80 1.24 -10.47
CA PHE A 49 2.96 0.72 -9.12
C PHE A 49 4.31 1.18 -8.56
N VAL A 50 4.29 1.71 -7.34
CA VAL A 50 5.48 2.16 -6.62
C VAL A 50 5.57 1.39 -5.32
N SER A 51 6.72 0.81 -5.02
CA SER A 51 6.91 0.04 -3.80
C SER A 51 8.18 0.45 -3.04
N THR A 52 8.01 0.62 -1.75
CA THR A 52 9.06 0.85 -0.75
C THR A 52 8.47 0.57 0.64
N PHE A 53 9.22 0.80 1.72
CA PHE A 53 8.65 0.70 3.06
C PHE A 53 7.71 1.87 3.36
N ALA A 54 6.70 1.61 4.19
CA ALA A 54 5.66 2.59 4.53
C ALA A 54 6.23 3.88 5.11
N MET A 55 7.26 3.77 5.96
CA MET A 55 7.94 4.93 6.56
C MET A 55 8.53 5.87 5.50
N PHE A 56 9.09 5.31 4.43
CA PHE A 56 9.73 6.10 3.38
C PHE A 56 8.73 6.62 2.34
N ALA A 57 7.71 5.83 2.01
CA ALA A 57 6.63 6.28 1.12
C ALA A 57 5.83 7.44 1.72
N SER A 58 5.47 7.32 3.00
CA SER A 58 4.63 8.32 3.68
C SER A 58 5.41 9.47 4.32
N GLY A 59 6.66 9.25 4.71
CA GLY A 59 7.49 10.28 5.33
C GLY A 59 8.38 11.00 4.32
N ARG A 60 9.39 10.30 3.79
CA ARG A 60 10.42 10.92 2.93
C ARG A 60 9.87 11.49 1.63
N ALA A 61 8.92 10.81 0.99
CA ALA A 61 8.35 11.21 -0.30
C ALA A 61 6.99 11.91 -0.19
N TRP A 62 6.57 12.32 1.01
CA TRP A 62 5.22 12.83 1.24
C TRP A 62 4.87 14.04 0.38
N ASP A 63 5.78 14.98 0.18
CA ASP A 63 5.57 16.16 -0.66
C ASP A 63 5.28 15.75 -2.12
N GLN A 64 6.05 14.82 -2.69
CA GLN A 64 5.82 14.32 -4.05
C GLN A 64 4.49 13.56 -4.15
N VAL A 65 4.13 12.76 -3.15
CA VAL A 65 2.83 12.09 -3.09
C VAL A 65 1.70 13.10 -3.07
N ARG A 66 1.80 14.15 -2.25
CA ARG A 66 0.78 15.19 -2.14
C ARG A 66 0.67 16.04 -3.39
N ASN A 67 1.76 16.67 -3.81
CA ASN A 67 1.76 17.72 -4.83
C ASN A 67 1.90 17.18 -6.25
N THR A 68 2.67 16.10 -6.44
CA THR A 68 2.96 15.58 -7.77
C THR A 68 2.00 14.46 -8.16
N VAL A 69 1.65 13.58 -7.22
CA VAL A 69 0.77 12.42 -7.48
C VAL A 69 -0.71 12.78 -7.28
N SER A 70 -1.09 13.11 -6.04
CA SER A 70 -2.51 13.23 -5.68
C SER A 70 -3.17 14.50 -6.17
N TYR A 71 -2.47 15.63 -6.16
CA TYR A 71 -3.01 16.90 -6.67
C TYR A 71 -3.45 16.77 -8.15
N ASN A 72 -2.70 16.02 -8.95
CA ASN A 72 -2.99 15.75 -10.35
C ASN A 72 -3.93 14.54 -10.56
N ASN A 73 -4.32 13.87 -9.49
CA ASN A 73 -5.14 12.64 -9.52
C ASN A 73 -4.58 11.55 -10.45
N PHE A 74 -3.26 11.38 -10.46
CA PHE A 74 -2.59 10.40 -11.33
C PHE A 74 -2.84 8.96 -10.90
N ASP A 75 -2.85 8.06 -11.88
CA ASP A 75 -3.10 6.63 -11.70
C ASP A 75 -1.87 5.90 -11.16
N ILE A 76 -1.57 6.13 -9.87
CA ILE A 76 -0.41 5.58 -9.17
C ILE A 76 -0.85 4.78 -7.95
N LYS A 77 -0.31 3.55 -7.85
CA LYS A 77 -0.56 2.61 -6.75
C LYS A 77 0.68 2.53 -5.88
N ILE A 78 0.67 3.21 -4.74
CA ILE A 78 1.74 3.19 -3.75
C ILE A 78 1.50 1.98 -2.85
N VAL A 79 2.22 0.89 -3.11
CA VAL A 79 2.13 -0.35 -2.33
C VAL A 79 3.25 -0.36 -1.30
N ALA A 80 2.93 0.10 -0.10
CA ALA A 80 3.89 0.32 0.97
C ALA A 80 3.90 -0.87 1.94
N THR A 81 5.07 -1.46 2.15
CA THR A 81 5.25 -2.62 3.04
C THR A 81 5.88 -2.21 4.37
N HIS A 82 6.00 -3.15 5.31
CA HIS A 82 6.66 -2.93 6.60
C HIS A 82 6.02 -1.82 7.46
N ALA A 83 4.70 -1.63 7.32
CA ALA A 83 3.97 -0.64 8.10
C ALA A 83 3.71 -1.11 9.55
N GLY A 84 3.63 -0.16 10.48
CA GLY A 84 3.28 -0.40 11.88
C GLY A 84 4.45 -0.86 12.75
N ILE A 85 4.14 -1.35 13.94
CA ILE A 85 5.14 -1.74 14.96
C ILE A 85 5.76 -3.11 14.71
N THR A 86 5.20 -3.91 13.80
CA THR A 86 5.60 -5.31 13.56
C THR A 86 6.73 -5.44 12.53
N VAL A 87 7.52 -4.39 12.33
CA VAL A 87 8.65 -4.36 11.38
C VAL A 87 9.75 -5.36 11.74
N GLY A 88 10.00 -5.57 13.02
CA GLY A 88 11.01 -6.50 13.51
C GLY A 88 12.41 -5.88 13.55
N PRO A 89 13.46 -6.57 13.01
CA PRO A 89 14.86 -6.20 13.26
C PRO A 89 15.29 -4.84 12.70
N ASP A 90 14.53 -4.25 11.77
CA ASP A 90 14.83 -2.90 11.27
C ASP A 90 14.65 -1.80 12.33
N GLY A 91 13.93 -2.12 13.41
CA GLY A 91 13.82 -1.27 14.60
C GLY A 91 12.87 -0.07 14.46
N SER A 92 12.88 0.78 15.49
CA SER A 92 11.92 1.87 15.67
C SER A 92 11.95 2.91 14.55
N SER A 93 13.11 3.16 13.94
CA SER A 93 13.24 4.12 12.85
C SER A 93 12.48 3.72 11.58
N HIS A 94 12.08 2.45 11.45
CA HIS A 94 11.34 1.92 10.30
C HIS A 94 9.87 1.64 10.62
N GLN A 95 9.44 1.82 11.87
CA GLN A 95 8.05 1.66 12.30
C GLN A 95 7.20 2.84 11.83
N ALA A 96 6.40 2.64 10.78
CA ALA A 96 5.48 3.65 10.29
C ALA A 96 4.18 3.60 11.11
N LEU A 97 4.00 4.52 12.05
CA LEU A 97 2.81 4.63 12.89
C LEU A 97 1.86 5.71 12.38
N GLU A 98 2.36 6.72 11.67
CA GLU A 98 1.68 7.91 11.20
C GLU A 98 1.18 7.79 9.75
N ASP A 99 1.60 6.77 9.04
CA ASP A 99 1.42 6.63 7.59
C ASP A 99 -0.04 6.74 7.12
N ILE A 100 -0.97 6.13 7.84
CA ILE A 100 -2.41 6.25 7.54
C ILE A 100 -2.87 7.71 7.70
N ALA A 101 -2.47 8.39 8.77
CA ALA A 101 -2.84 9.78 9.02
C ALA A 101 -2.27 10.72 7.95
N LEU A 102 -0.99 10.55 7.60
CA LEU A 102 -0.30 11.34 6.58
C LEU A 102 -0.92 11.15 5.19
N MET A 103 -1.30 9.93 4.83
CA MET A 103 -1.91 9.65 3.54
C MET A 103 -3.39 10.04 3.50
N ARG A 104 -4.11 9.87 4.61
CA ARG A 104 -5.55 10.19 4.69
C ARG A 104 -5.86 11.68 4.55
N VAL A 105 -4.97 12.56 4.94
CA VAL A 105 -5.15 14.01 4.83
C VAL A 105 -4.98 14.52 3.41
N ILE A 106 -4.41 13.71 2.51
CA ILE A 106 -4.15 14.08 1.12
C ILE A 106 -5.45 13.92 0.29
N PRO A 107 -5.94 14.98 -0.38
CA PRO A 107 -7.09 14.88 -1.27
C PRO A 107 -6.87 13.86 -2.40
N ASN A 108 -7.94 13.22 -2.86
CA ASN A 108 -7.96 12.18 -3.89
C ASN A 108 -7.29 10.85 -3.51
N MET A 109 -6.55 10.78 -2.40
CA MET A 109 -5.88 9.55 -1.98
C MET A 109 -6.87 8.50 -1.51
N ASN A 110 -6.86 7.35 -2.14
CA ASN A 110 -7.57 6.15 -1.69
C ASN A 110 -6.67 5.31 -0.80
N ILE A 111 -7.17 4.86 0.35
CA ILE A 111 -6.38 4.05 1.29
C ILE A 111 -7.00 2.67 1.43
N ILE A 112 -6.19 1.64 1.31
CA ILE A 112 -6.59 0.24 1.53
C ILE A 112 -5.61 -0.37 2.53
N VAL A 113 -6.15 -1.01 3.56
CA VAL A 113 -5.37 -1.71 4.60
C VAL A 113 -5.87 -3.15 4.68
N PRO A 114 -5.43 -4.04 3.79
CA PRO A 114 -5.93 -5.41 3.73
C PRO A 114 -5.51 -6.23 4.93
N CYS A 115 -6.37 -7.16 5.37
CA CYS A 115 -6.17 -7.95 6.57
C CYS A 115 -5.30 -9.21 6.36
N ASP A 116 -5.28 -9.75 5.14
CA ASP A 116 -4.57 -11.00 4.83
C ASP A 116 -4.13 -11.09 3.35
N GLY A 117 -3.52 -12.20 2.97
CA GLY A 117 -3.04 -12.44 1.61
C GLY A 117 -4.13 -12.43 0.54
N PRO A 118 -5.22 -13.18 0.68
CA PRO A 118 -6.34 -13.13 -0.25
C PRO A 118 -6.91 -11.72 -0.43
N GLN A 119 -7.18 -11.00 0.66
CA GLN A 119 -7.69 -9.62 0.59
C GLN A 119 -6.66 -8.67 -0.04
N THR A 120 -5.36 -8.86 0.22
CA THR A 120 -4.30 -8.10 -0.46
C THR A 120 -4.36 -8.28 -1.97
N ARG A 121 -4.53 -9.52 -2.45
CA ARG A 121 -4.66 -9.81 -3.89
C ARG A 121 -5.85 -9.06 -4.50
N ASP A 122 -7.00 -9.12 -3.84
CA ASP A 122 -8.23 -8.46 -4.31
C ASP A 122 -8.11 -6.94 -4.27
N ALA A 123 -7.49 -6.39 -3.22
CA ALA A 123 -7.19 -4.97 -3.09
C ALA A 123 -6.27 -4.45 -4.22
N ILE A 124 -5.20 -5.19 -4.54
CA ILE A 124 -4.29 -4.83 -5.63
C ILE A 124 -5.01 -4.88 -6.99
N ARG A 125 -5.84 -5.90 -7.22
CA ARG A 125 -6.65 -5.98 -8.46
C ARG A 125 -7.66 -4.84 -8.56
N ALA A 126 -8.36 -4.54 -7.48
CA ALA A 126 -9.31 -3.43 -7.43
C ALA A 126 -8.61 -2.09 -7.68
N ALA A 127 -7.48 -1.85 -7.03
CA ALA A 127 -6.67 -0.65 -7.25
C ALA A 127 -6.17 -0.54 -8.70
N ALA A 128 -5.70 -1.65 -9.30
CA ALA A 128 -5.23 -1.67 -10.69
C ALA A 128 -6.32 -1.30 -11.71
N ASN A 129 -7.58 -1.63 -11.41
CA ASN A 129 -8.74 -1.38 -12.26
C ASN A 129 -9.50 -0.09 -11.93
N THR A 130 -9.02 0.70 -10.98
CA THR A 130 -9.66 1.96 -10.57
C THR A 130 -8.69 3.11 -10.76
N ASN A 131 -9.06 4.11 -11.52
CA ASN A 131 -8.22 5.29 -11.75
C ASN A 131 -8.00 6.09 -10.48
N GLY A 132 -6.85 6.75 -10.40
CA GLY A 132 -6.47 7.64 -9.31
C GLY A 132 -5.41 7.07 -8.37
N PRO A 133 -4.96 7.87 -7.39
CA PRO A 133 -3.91 7.50 -6.48
C PRO A 133 -4.42 6.56 -5.38
N PHE A 134 -3.65 5.52 -5.09
CA PHE A 134 -3.92 4.58 -4.02
C PHE A 134 -2.70 4.43 -3.12
N TYR A 135 -2.94 4.34 -1.83
CA TYR A 135 -2.01 3.89 -0.83
C TYR A 135 -2.48 2.54 -0.27
N VAL A 136 -1.77 1.47 -0.61
CA VAL A 136 -2.05 0.13 -0.12
C VAL A 136 -1.04 -0.20 0.97
N ARG A 137 -1.52 -0.28 2.21
CA ARG A 137 -0.70 -0.48 3.41
C ARG A 137 -0.55 -1.94 3.75
N LEU A 138 0.69 -2.44 3.76
CA LEU A 138 1.00 -3.83 4.07
C LEU A 138 1.96 -3.93 5.26
N GLY A 139 1.73 -4.91 6.12
CA GLY A 139 2.68 -5.28 7.17
C GLY A 139 3.83 -6.14 6.66
N ARG A 140 4.80 -6.43 7.53
CA ARG A 140 5.91 -7.36 7.27
C ARG A 140 5.57 -8.81 7.64
N PRO A 141 4.90 -9.10 8.76
CA PRO A 141 4.65 -10.46 9.21
C PRO A 141 3.74 -11.23 8.24
N LYS A 142 3.93 -12.52 8.20
CA LYS A 142 2.91 -13.42 7.65
C LYS A 142 1.74 -13.45 8.63
N VAL A 143 0.53 -13.37 8.10
CA VAL A 143 -0.71 -13.44 8.87
C VAL A 143 -1.54 -14.63 8.41
N ALA A 144 -2.35 -15.18 9.31
CA ALA A 144 -3.31 -16.23 8.96
C ALA A 144 -4.36 -15.70 7.98
N THR A 145 -4.81 -16.56 7.10
CA THR A 145 -5.97 -16.26 6.25
C THR A 145 -7.24 -16.30 7.11
N ILE A 146 -8.05 -15.28 7.00
CA ILE A 146 -9.36 -15.24 7.63
C ILE A 146 -10.35 -15.93 6.69
N GLU A 147 -10.92 -17.04 7.15
CA GLU A 147 -11.87 -17.82 6.36
C GLU A 147 -13.27 -17.17 6.31
N ASN A 148 -14.07 -17.55 5.34
CA ASN A 148 -15.47 -17.14 5.19
C ASN A 148 -15.74 -15.63 5.17
N LYS A 149 -14.73 -14.82 4.76
CA LYS A 149 -14.96 -13.39 4.56
C LYS A 149 -15.92 -13.14 3.40
N PRO A 150 -16.78 -12.12 3.49
CA PRO A 150 -17.50 -11.61 2.33
C PRO A 150 -16.54 -11.17 1.21
N GLU A 151 -17.05 -11.08 -0.01
CA GLU A 151 -16.29 -10.58 -1.16
C GLU A 151 -15.74 -9.16 -0.88
N PHE A 152 -14.46 -8.95 -1.19
CA PHE A 152 -13.85 -7.61 -1.08
C PHE A 152 -14.48 -6.65 -2.11
N LYS A 153 -14.97 -5.51 -1.62
CA LYS A 153 -15.47 -4.40 -2.46
C LYS A 153 -14.86 -3.09 -1.99
N LEU A 154 -14.23 -2.38 -2.91
CA LEU A 154 -13.63 -1.09 -2.61
C LEU A 154 -14.70 -0.13 -2.06
N GLY A 155 -14.36 0.60 -0.99
CA GLY A 155 -15.27 1.55 -0.33
C GLY A 155 -16.36 0.92 0.55
N ARG A 156 -16.32 -0.40 0.79
CA ARG A 156 -17.27 -1.09 1.67
C ARG A 156 -16.57 -1.81 2.80
N ALA A 157 -17.07 -1.63 4.01
CA ALA A 157 -16.71 -2.46 5.15
C ALA A 157 -17.33 -3.87 5.00
N GLN A 158 -16.64 -4.87 5.53
CA GLN A 158 -17.12 -6.25 5.61
C GLN A 158 -17.56 -6.53 7.04
N VAL A 159 -18.76 -7.06 7.23
CA VAL A 159 -19.21 -7.58 8.52
C VAL A 159 -18.71 -9.01 8.63
N LEU A 160 -17.87 -9.30 9.61
CA LEU A 160 -17.27 -10.61 9.84
C LEU A 160 -17.97 -11.38 10.97
N THR A 161 -18.55 -10.67 11.93
CA THR A 161 -19.28 -11.25 13.06
C THR A 161 -20.47 -10.36 13.38
N GLU A 162 -21.62 -10.97 13.58
CA GLU A 162 -22.84 -10.30 14.03
C GLU A 162 -22.89 -10.25 15.55
N GLY A 163 -23.51 -9.20 16.10
CA GLY A 163 -23.69 -9.00 17.55
C GLY A 163 -24.50 -7.75 17.83
N ASN A 164 -24.87 -7.55 19.10
CA ASN A 164 -25.74 -6.44 19.53
C ASN A 164 -25.17 -5.58 20.67
N ASP A 165 -24.08 -6.01 21.32
CA ASP A 165 -23.57 -5.36 22.51
C ASP A 165 -22.54 -4.26 22.19
N LEU A 166 -21.69 -4.49 21.19
CA LEU A 166 -20.68 -3.53 20.77
C LEU A 166 -20.30 -3.74 19.29
N THR A 167 -19.63 -2.75 18.72
CA THR A 167 -19.05 -2.84 17.37
C THR A 167 -17.55 -2.63 17.44
N ILE A 168 -16.78 -3.57 16.90
CA ILE A 168 -15.33 -3.44 16.71
C ILE A 168 -15.06 -3.15 15.24
N ILE A 169 -14.37 -2.04 14.93
CA ILE A 169 -13.93 -1.68 13.59
C ILE A 169 -12.42 -1.88 13.51
N ALA A 170 -11.97 -2.80 12.69
CA ALA A 170 -10.56 -3.15 12.53
C ALA A 170 -10.11 -3.13 11.08
N CYS A 171 -8.81 -2.94 10.84
CA CYS A 171 -8.18 -3.05 9.52
C CYS A 171 -6.79 -3.68 9.63
N GLY A 172 -6.29 -4.18 8.51
CA GLY A 172 -4.98 -4.83 8.46
C GLY A 172 -4.90 -6.04 9.37
N ILE A 173 -3.75 -6.25 9.96
CA ILE A 173 -3.49 -7.40 10.85
C ILE A 173 -4.40 -7.42 12.09
N MET A 174 -4.90 -6.25 12.50
CA MET A 174 -5.77 -6.14 13.68
C MET A 174 -7.15 -6.77 13.47
N VAL A 175 -7.53 -7.10 12.25
CA VAL A 175 -8.78 -7.84 11.99
C VAL A 175 -8.68 -9.25 12.59
N GLY A 176 -7.54 -9.92 12.43
CA GLY A 176 -7.32 -11.22 13.05
C GLY A 176 -7.37 -11.17 14.58
N GLU A 177 -6.76 -10.14 15.19
CA GLU A 177 -6.77 -9.94 16.65
C GLU A 177 -8.18 -9.62 17.18
N ALA A 178 -8.99 -8.91 16.39
CA ALA A 178 -10.36 -8.56 16.79
C ALA A 178 -11.35 -9.75 16.73
N LEU A 179 -10.97 -10.85 16.08
CA LEU A 179 -11.80 -12.06 15.96
C LEU A 179 -11.52 -13.10 17.05
N VAL A 180 -10.52 -12.90 17.92
CA VAL A 180 -10.15 -13.75 19.05
C VAL A 180 -10.84 -13.27 20.32
#